data_e4da80827953a16289222e1dc91a3d5e
#
_entry.id   e4da80827953a16289222e1dc91a3d5e
#
_cell.length_a   1.000
_cell.length_b   1.000
_cell.length_c   1.000
_cell.angle_alpha   90.00
_cell.angle_beta   90.00
_cell.angle_gamma   90.00
#
_symmetry.space_group_name_H-M   'P 1'
#
loop_
_entity.id
_entity.type
_entity.pdbx_description
1 polymer ?
#
loop_
_entity_poly.entity_id
_entity_poly.type
_entity_poly.pdbx_seq_one_letter_code
_entity_poly.pdbx_strand_id
1 'polypeptide(L)'
;MMRRQDKRAGNGIGGWRFWAAAGFSCLLAACGGGSGGEDRSGGSVKTIIARAPAEIAQSSAADYEDNVNGIVTAARLNAWMSNWTGNRPAGITGKLIVFQATVGPAGAEYIKPNNLNVFTYLSPSSEWVQTRSNGVILTPSMVPDGPTMDALLKKYDVDPQNDMIVCAMGTGSTGNAMAQGRCWYALRYWGVQAKNLALLNGGNQWINGNGLDASRFAATASNAPNTGLVSVKSLLDDNTSLQATVEDLLNVLPARDQNVVGDGVMIWDARSTGQFSAGERLEPGENSFTACGGTVCAPPSGYDYMRTFQNNGSRQGHPWGTLQLQFTRMLDSTKGYAYKPKAEIAAYMSGAADSAGYALIDGSYQPVGAGAGYQPGDTVYVYCETTFRAMITGVASAVIMGYPTRFYDGAMVEWSSLSHLPDATGTPILPANSPWRTDVKSFFRQAASATSVATRTIINPYATHANQVILEGQSYKQGNGGGSGGGGTVTPGNPCGG
;
A
#
# COMPACT_ATOMS: atom_id res chain seq x y z
N MET A 1 43.31 -49.26 -34.22
CA MET A 1 43.49 -50.31 -33.17
C MET A 1 42.42 -50.04 -32.12
N MET A 2 41.30 -50.80 -32.19
CA MET A 2 40.95 -51.92 -31.27
C MET A 2 40.93 -51.42 -29.82
N ARG A 3 39.91 -51.60 -29.03
CA ARG A 3 38.68 -52.42 -28.91
C ARG A 3 38.00 -52.04 -27.62
N ARG A 4 36.72 -51.93 -27.62
CA ARG A 4 35.62 -52.73 -27.01
C ARG A 4 35.34 -52.45 -25.56
N GLN A 5 34.12 -52.07 -25.27
CA GLN A 5 32.93 -52.79 -24.79
C GLN A 5 33.02 -53.05 -23.29
N ASP A 6 32.01 -52.94 -22.47
CA ASP A 6 30.60 -53.36 -22.56
C ASP A 6 29.75 -52.75 -21.42
N LYS A 7 28.50 -52.42 -21.74
CA LYS A 7 27.22 -52.71 -21.12
C LYS A 7 27.06 -52.94 -19.62
N ARG A 8 26.07 -52.28 -19.01
CA ARG A 8 24.73 -52.84 -18.61
C ARG A 8 23.88 -51.75 -17.99
N ALA A 9 22.79 -51.54 -18.47
CA ALA A 9 21.37 -51.56 -18.20
C ALA A 9 20.97 -51.70 -16.71
N GLY A 10 20.08 -50.82 -16.27
CA GLY A 10 19.32 -50.92 -15.04
C GLY A 10 18.13 -49.98 -15.08
N ASN A 11 16.98 -50.53 -15.46
CA ASN A 11 15.65 -49.92 -15.38
C ASN A 11 15.30 -49.55 -13.94
N GLY A 12 14.73 -48.35 -13.73
CA GLY A 12 14.09 -47.99 -12.51
C GLY A 12 12.97 -46.97 -12.78
N ILE A 13 11.78 -47.50 -12.99
CA ILE A 13 10.51 -46.78 -13.06
C ILE A 13 10.21 -46.33 -11.62
N GLY A 14 9.78 -45.08 -11.46
CA GLY A 14 9.25 -44.74 -10.14
C GLY A 14 8.92 -43.29 -9.91
N GLY A 15 7.70 -42.93 -10.18
CA GLY A 15 6.90 -42.19 -9.25
C GLY A 15 6.95 -40.67 -9.28
N TRP A 16 6.13 -40.08 -10.11
CA TRP A 16 5.61 -38.74 -9.92
C TRP A 16 4.82 -38.68 -8.61
N ARG A 17 5.29 -37.95 -7.64
CA ARG A 17 4.51 -37.64 -6.45
C ARG A 17 3.99 -36.20 -6.58
N PHE A 18 2.68 -36.14 -6.87
CA PHE A 18 1.87 -34.94 -6.62
C PHE A 18 1.85 -34.69 -5.10
N TRP A 19 2.33 -33.54 -4.67
CA TRP A 19 2.06 -33.03 -3.34
C TRP A 19 0.82 -32.15 -3.42
N ALA A 20 -0.31 -32.72 -2.98
CA ALA A 20 -1.50 -31.96 -2.67
C ALA A 20 -1.23 -31.18 -1.37
N ALA A 21 -1.31 -29.87 -1.42
CA ALA A 21 -1.32 -29.01 -0.24
C ALA A 21 -2.65 -29.22 0.50
N ALA A 22 -2.60 -30.01 1.58
CA ALA A 22 -3.71 -30.14 2.52
C ALA A 22 -3.72 -28.91 3.43
N GLY A 23 -4.80 -28.13 3.35
CA GLY A 23 -5.07 -27.05 4.28
C GLY A 23 -5.21 -27.59 5.71
N PHE A 24 -4.36 -27.15 6.61
CA PHE A 24 -4.49 -27.40 8.04
C PHE A 24 -5.43 -26.34 8.65
N SER A 25 -6.69 -26.74 8.88
CA SER A 25 -7.59 -26.02 9.78
C SER A 25 -7.23 -26.40 11.21
N CYS A 26 -6.53 -25.53 11.94
CA CYS A 26 -6.33 -25.70 13.37
C CYS A 26 -7.61 -25.36 14.12
N LEU A 27 -8.37 -26.36 14.50
CA LEU A 27 -9.39 -26.30 15.55
C LEU A 27 -8.69 -26.35 16.91
N LEU A 28 -8.60 -25.22 17.59
CA LEU A 28 -8.21 -25.15 18.99
C LEU A 28 -9.42 -25.54 19.85
N ALA A 29 -9.45 -26.78 20.32
CA ALA A 29 -10.35 -27.21 21.39
C ALA A 29 -9.71 -26.84 22.74
N ALA A 30 -10.26 -25.87 23.43
CA ALA A 30 -9.92 -25.57 24.81
C ALA A 30 -10.73 -26.47 25.74
N CYS A 31 -10.06 -27.44 26.39
CA CYS A 31 -10.57 -28.13 27.57
C CYS A 31 -10.26 -27.31 28.82
N GLY A 32 -11.27 -26.87 29.52
CA GLY A 32 -11.14 -26.32 30.86
C GLY A 32 -12.42 -26.54 31.63
N GLY A 33 -12.44 -27.57 32.49
CA GLY A 33 -13.52 -27.82 33.43
C GLY A 33 -13.41 -26.89 34.64
N GLY A 34 -14.53 -26.36 35.11
CA GLY A 34 -14.66 -25.61 36.36
C GLY A 34 -16.12 -25.21 36.58
N SER A 35 -16.76 -25.86 37.54
CA SER A 35 -18.14 -25.65 37.98
C SER A 35 -18.36 -24.29 38.62
N GLY A 36 -19.42 -23.60 38.24
CA GLY A 36 -19.92 -22.37 38.88
C GLY A 36 -20.97 -21.73 37.99
N GLY A 37 -22.25 -21.96 38.34
CA GLY A 37 -23.35 -21.42 37.53
C GLY A 37 -23.48 -19.92 37.67
N GLU A 38 -23.60 -19.24 36.56
CA GLU A 38 -24.34 -17.97 36.38
C GLU A 38 -24.75 -17.90 34.93
N ASP A 39 -26.02 -17.52 34.70
CA ASP A 39 -26.65 -17.33 33.42
C ASP A 39 -25.81 -16.43 32.53
N ARG A 40 -25.07 -17.01 31.58
CA ARG A 40 -24.49 -16.26 30.46
C ARG A 40 -25.44 -16.37 29.28
N SER A 41 -26.19 -15.28 29.06
CA SER A 41 -26.84 -15.01 27.79
C SER A 41 -25.89 -15.38 26.64
N GLY A 42 -26.28 -16.33 25.81
CA GLY A 42 -25.48 -16.84 24.69
C GLY A 42 -25.21 -15.74 23.66
N GLY A 43 -24.18 -14.94 23.89
CA GLY A 43 -23.61 -14.09 22.87
C GLY A 43 -23.02 -15.00 21.79
N SER A 44 -23.55 -14.92 20.57
CA SER A 44 -22.98 -15.64 19.43
C SER A 44 -21.52 -15.26 19.28
N VAL A 45 -20.63 -16.26 19.33
CA VAL A 45 -19.20 -16.03 19.11
C VAL A 45 -19.04 -15.46 17.68
N LYS A 46 -18.59 -14.21 17.60
CA LYS A 46 -18.33 -13.55 16.34
C LYS A 46 -17.13 -14.24 15.66
N THR A 47 -17.34 -14.84 14.50
CA THR A 47 -16.25 -15.43 13.71
C THR A 47 -15.62 -14.38 12.81
N ILE A 48 -14.38 -14.05 13.07
CA ILE A 48 -13.55 -13.19 12.19
C ILE A 48 -12.93 -14.07 11.11
N ILE A 49 -13.00 -13.62 9.86
CA ILE A 49 -12.55 -14.35 8.67
C ILE A 49 -11.26 -13.71 8.17
N ALA A 50 -10.13 -14.36 8.37
CA ALA A 50 -8.85 -13.92 7.80
C ALA A 50 -8.87 -14.06 6.27
N ARG A 51 -8.53 -13.00 5.57
CA ARG A 51 -8.49 -12.95 4.11
C ARG A 51 -7.05 -12.96 3.61
N ALA A 52 -6.77 -13.80 2.61
CA ALA A 52 -5.51 -13.78 1.91
C ALA A 52 -5.42 -12.57 0.94
N PRO A 53 -4.22 -12.08 0.58
CA PRO A 53 -4.07 -10.97 -0.36
C PRO A 53 -4.80 -11.18 -1.69
N ALA A 54 -4.86 -12.42 -2.20
CA ALA A 54 -5.60 -12.78 -3.41
C ALA A 54 -7.12 -12.62 -3.26
N GLU A 55 -7.68 -12.84 -2.07
CA GLU A 55 -9.11 -12.65 -1.79
C GLU A 55 -9.47 -11.17 -1.57
N ILE A 56 -8.48 -10.35 -1.20
CA ILE A 56 -8.66 -8.91 -1.00
C ILE A 56 -8.57 -8.16 -2.34
N ALA A 57 -7.77 -8.66 -3.26
CA ALA A 57 -7.57 -8.06 -4.57
C ALA A 57 -8.86 -8.07 -5.40
N GLN A 58 -9.02 -7.07 -6.25
CA GLN A 58 -10.13 -6.95 -7.19
C GLN A 58 -9.62 -6.50 -8.55
N SER A 59 -10.24 -6.97 -9.63
CA SER A 59 -9.86 -6.60 -10.99
C SER A 59 -10.86 -5.61 -11.56
N SER A 60 -10.37 -4.51 -12.12
CA SER A 60 -11.20 -3.51 -12.79
C SER A 60 -11.53 -3.93 -14.23
N ALA A 61 -12.64 -3.39 -14.78
CA ALA A 61 -12.90 -3.41 -16.22
C ALA A 61 -11.79 -2.65 -16.99
N ALA A 62 -11.64 -2.92 -18.27
CA ALA A 62 -10.53 -2.41 -19.06
C ALA A 62 -10.49 -0.87 -19.13
N ASP A 63 -11.65 -0.24 -19.23
CA ASP A 63 -11.84 1.21 -19.35
C ASP A 63 -12.45 1.86 -18.10
N TYR A 64 -12.70 1.07 -17.05
CA TYR A 64 -13.33 1.46 -15.79
C TYR A 64 -14.83 1.84 -15.85
N GLU A 65 -15.44 1.92 -17.03
CA GLU A 65 -16.82 2.39 -17.17
C GLU A 65 -17.86 1.44 -16.54
N ASP A 66 -17.60 0.14 -16.62
CA ASP A 66 -18.48 -0.88 -16.02
C ASP A 66 -18.27 -1.07 -14.51
N ASN A 67 -17.28 -0.43 -13.93
CA ASN A 67 -17.00 -0.58 -12.52
C ASN A 67 -18.10 0.05 -11.66
N VAL A 68 -18.49 -0.67 -10.60
CA VAL A 68 -19.42 -0.19 -9.55
C VAL A 68 -18.75 -0.07 -8.19
N ASN A 69 -17.47 -0.43 -8.12
CA ASN A 69 -16.57 -0.28 -6.97
C ASN A 69 -15.12 -0.29 -7.49
N GLY A 70 -14.12 -0.24 -6.61
CA GLY A 70 -12.73 -0.11 -7.01
C GLY A 70 -12.48 1.24 -7.69
N ILE A 71 -11.96 1.28 -8.91
CA ILE A 71 -11.83 2.54 -9.65
C ILE A 71 -13.15 2.83 -10.34
N VAL A 72 -13.78 3.97 -10.02
CA VAL A 72 -15.04 4.42 -10.65
C VAL A 72 -14.85 5.71 -11.42
N THR A 73 -15.52 5.83 -12.58
CA THR A 73 -15.45 7.01 -13.42
C THR A 73 -16.35 8.14 -12.87
N ALA A 74 -16.09 9.36 -13.32
CA ALA A 74 -16.92 10.51 -13.05
C ALA A 74 -18.37 10.33 -13.57
N ALA A 75 -18.54 9.66 -14.72
CA ALA A 75 -19.84 9.34 -15.28
C ALA A 75 -20.62 8.37 -14.38
N ARG A 76 -19.95 7.37 -13.79
CA ARG A 76 -20.56 6.48 -12.80
C ARG A 76 -21.05 7.25 -11.57
N LEU A 77 -20.20 8.12 -11.03
CA LEU A 77 -20.57 8.98 -9.90
C LEU A 77 -21.75 9.91 -10.24
N ASN A 78 -21.75 10.51 -11.45
CA ASN A 78 -22.86 11.35 -11.92
C ASN A 78 -24.20 10.60 -11.97
N ALA A 79 -24.17 9.36 -12.47
CA ALA A 79 -25.34 8.48 -12.49
C ALA A 79 -25.83 8.17 -11.06
N TRP A 80 -24.97 7.90 -10.11
CA TRP A 80 -25.35 7.71 -8.70
C TRP A 80 -25.97 8.97 -8.10
N MET A 81 -25.36 10.12 -8.32
CA MET A 81 -25.82 11.40 -7.78
C MET A 81 -27.14 11.88 -8.41
N SER A 82 -27.49 11.43 -9.61
CA SER A 82 -28.74 11.78 -10.26
C SER A 82 -29.99 11.20 -9.56
N ASN A 83 -29.84 9.96 -9.07
CA ASN A 83 -30.85 9.25 -8.27
C ASN A 83 -30.16 8.17 -7.44
N TRP A 84 -29.62 8.51 -6.27
CA TRP A 84 -28.89 7.56 -5.45
C TRP A 84 -29.70 6.30 -5.13
N THR A 85 -30.95 6.46 -4.69
CA THR A 85 -31.78 5.33 -4.31
C THR A 85 -32.04 4.36 -5.45
N GLY A 86 -32.20 4.88 -6.68
CA GLY A 86 -32.46 4.07 -7.88
C GLY A 86 -31.21 3.53 -8.55
N ASN A 87 -30.05 4.22 -8.42
CA ASN A 87 -28.82 3.93 -9.17
C ASN A 87 -27.69 3.36 -8.31
N ARG A 88 -27.87 3.22 -7.00
CA ARG A 88 -26.85 2.66 -6.11
C ARG A 88 -26.50 1.22 -6.49
N PRO A 89 -25.26 0.80 -6.31
CA PRO A 89 -24.87 -0.57 -6.60
C PRO A 89 -25.66 -1.61 -5.82
N ALA A 90 -25.82 -2.79 -6.41
CA ALA A 90 -26.50 -3.90 -5.76
C ALA A 90 -25.82 -4.26 -4.42
N GLY A 91 -26.64 -4.47 -3.38
CA GLY A 91 -26.17 -4.78 -2.04
C GLY A 91 -25.68 -3.57 -1.22
N ILE A 92 -25.82 -2.35 -1.75
CA ILE A 92 -25.66 -1.09 -1.01
C ILE A 92 -27.05 -0.61 -0.60
N THR A 93 -27.27 -0.43 0.70
CA THR A 93 -28.55 -0.02 1.24
C THR A 93 -28.52 1.37 1.89
N GLY A 94 -27.33 1.84 2.24
CA GLY A 94 -27.07 3.09 2.95
C GLY A 94 -26.83 4.30 2.04
N LYS A 95 -25.96 5.18 2.51
CA LYS A 95 -25.62 6.49 1.93
C LYS A 95 -24.51 6.36 0.88
N LEU A 96 -24.37 7.39 0.04
CA LEU A 96 -23.18 7.67 -0.74
C LEU A 96 -22.34 8.68 0.06
N ILE A 97 -21.15 8.27 0.45
CA ILE A 97 -20.19 9.11 1.20
C ILE A 97 -18.96 9.32 0.33
N VAL A 98 -18.61 10.57 0.08
CA VAL A 98 -17.41 10.96 -0.66
C VAL A 98 -16.41 11.60 0.32
N PHE A 99 -15.26 10.98 0.51
CA PHE A 99 -14.12 11.56 1.21
C PHE A 99 -13.21 12.25 0.22
N GLN A 100 -13.12 13.56 0.28
CA GLN A 100 -12.30 14.38 -0.59
C GLN A 100 -11.03 14.81 0.16
N ALA A 101 -9.85 14.44 -0.36
CA ALA A 101 -8.59 14.66 0.34
C ALA A 101 -8.25 16.16 0.47
N THR A 102 -8.63 16.95 -0.53
CA THR A 102 -8.44 18.42 -0.56
C THR A 102 -9.63 19.12 -1.17
N VAL A 103 -9.68 20.43 -0.99
CA VAL A 103 -10.61 21.29 -1.74
C VAL A 103 -10.25 21.26 -3.23
N GLY A 104 -11.22 21.17 -4.09
CA GLY A 104 -11.02 21.31 -5.54
C GLY A 104 -10.77 22.74 -5.97
N PRO A 105 -10.55 23.01 -7.27
CA PRO A 105 -10.40 24.35 -7.79
C PRO A 105 -11.72 25.14 -7.74
N ALA A 106 -11.63 26.47 -7.91
CA ALA A 106 -12.78 27.37 -7.94
C ALA A 106 -13.85 26.89 -8.96
N GLY A 107 -15.09 26.80 -8.52
CA GLY A 107 -16.22 26.27 -9.28
C GLY A 107 -16.34 24.76 -9.32
N ALA A 108 -15.39 24.03 -8.69
CA ALA A 108 -15.42 22.60 -8.49
C ALA A 108 -14.82 22.21 -7.13
N GLU A 109 -15.11 22.99 -6.08
CA GLU A 109 -14.50 22.87 -4.76
C GLU A 109 -14.85 21.53 -4.11
N TYR A 110 -16.13 21.15 -4.12
CA TYR A 110 -16.61 19.90 -3.57
C TYR A 110 -17.64 19.23 -4.49
N ILE A 111 -17.55 17.92 -4.59
CA ILE A 111 -18.65 17.10 -5.12
C ILE A 111 -19.89 17.40 -4.28
N LYS A 112 -20.99 17.82 -4.92
CA LYS A 112 -22.15 18.42 -4.28
C LYS A 112 -22.92 17.45 -3.40
N PRO A 113 -22.96 17.66 -2.09
CA PRO A 113 -23.83 16.87 -1.22
C PRO A 113 -25.30 17.27 -1.41
N ASN A 114 -26.23 16.35 -1.13
CA ASN A 114 -27.63 16.70 -0.91
C ASN A 114 -28.02 16.65 0.58
N ASN A 115 -27.10 16.22 1.44
CA ASN A 115 -27.24 16.10 2.89
C ASN A 115 -28.47 15.26 3.34
N LEU A 116 -28.96 14.39 2.46
CA LEU A 116 -30.01 13.42 2.74
C LEU A 116 -29.46 11.99 2.60
N ASN A 117 -28.91 11.66 1.45
CA ASN A 117 -28.32 10.36 1.17
C ASN A 117 -27.03 10.43 0.35
N VAL A 118 -26.55 11.62 0.01
CA VAL A 118 -25.26 11.93 -0.59
C VAL A 118 -24.54 12.95 0.28
N PHE A 119 -23.41 12.56 0.84
CA PHE A 119 -22.57 13.39 1.73
C PHE A 119 -21.18 13.50 1.16
N THR A 120 -20.57 14.67 1.24
CA THR A 120 -19.18 14.90 0.87
C THR A 120 -18.46 15.56 2.02
N TYR A 121 -17.34 14.99 2.44
CA TYR A 121 -16.53 15.48 3.54
C TYR A 121 -15.11 15.81 3.07
N LEU A 122 -14.56 16.91 3.57
CA LEU A 122 -13.13 17.15 3.50
C LEU A 122 -12.44 16.26 4.54
N SER A 123 -11.62 15.33 4.07
CA SER A 123 -10.90 14.36 4.92
C SER A 123 -9.43 14.27 4.46
N PRO A 124 -8.54 15.06 5.06
CA PRO A 124 -7.13 15.12 4.66
C PRO A 124 -6.39 13.82 4.98
N SER A 125 -5.28 13.58 4.30
CA SER A 125 -4.47 12.36 4.45
C SER A 125 -4.00 12.08 5.88
N SER A 126 -3.84 13.12 6.70
CA SER A 126 -3.47 12.98 8.12
C SER A 126 -4.48 12.21 8.97
N GLU A 127 -5.72 12.11 8.53
CA GLU A 127 -6.73 11.30 9.23
C GLU A 127 -6.58 9.79 8.97
N TRP A 128 -5.90 9.42 7.89
CA TRP A 128 -5.75 8.05 7.39
C TRP A 128 -4.39 7.42 7.71
N VAL A 129 -3.61 8.08 8.55
CA VAL A 129 -2.28 7.61 8.99
C VAL A 129 -2.04 7.89 10.46
N GLN A 130 -1.17 7.09 11.07
CA GLN A 130 -0.78 7.22 12.47
C GLN A 130 0.68 6.81 12.68
N THR A 131 1.39 7.42 13.62
CA THR A 131 2.67 6.89 14.08
C THR A 131 2.42 5.72 15.03
N ARG A 132 2.95 4.54 14.70
CA ARG A 132 2.74 3.30 15.47
C ARG A 132 4.04 2.54 15.69
N SER A 133 4.09 1.77 16.75
CA SER A 133 5.18 0.81 16.98
C SER A 133 4.90 -0.51 16.27
N ASN A 134 5.89 -1.05 15.57
CA ASN A 134 5.84 -2.40 15.04
C ASN A 134 6.35 -3.47 16.04
N GLY A 135 6.70 -3.05 17.28
CA GLY A 135 7.33 -3.88 18.31
C GLY A 135 8.86 -3.67 18.39
N VAL A 136 9.47 -3.15 17.34
CA VAL A 136 10.93 -2.91 17.24
C VAL A 136 11.23 -1.41 17.23
N ILE A 137 10.44 -0.63 16.48
CA ILE A 137 10.67 0.79 16.22
C ILE A 137 9.34 1.53 16.05
N LEU A 138 9.32 2.82 16.38
CA LEU A 138 8.22 3.72 16.04
C LEU A 138 8.33 4.11 14.56
N THR A 139 7.26 3.85 13.81
CA THR A 139 7.19 4.13 12.38
C THR A 139 6.06 5.12 12.10
N PRO A 140 6.32 6.24 11.39
CA PRO A 140 5.29 7.19 10.99
C PRO A 140 4.45 6.68 9.83
N SER A 141 3.30 7.30 9.64
CA SER A 141 2.43 7.07 8.47
C SER A 141 1.93 5.65 8.28
N MET A 142 1.87 4.88 9.37
CA MET A 142 1.25 3.55 9.38
C MET A 142 -0.28 3.66 9.29
N VAL A 143 -0.94 2.56 8.96
CA VAL A 143 -2.41 2.46 9.04
C VAL A 143 -2.90 2.84 10.46
N PRO A 144 -4.00 3.61 10.58
CA PRO A 144 -4.54 3.97 11.90
C PRO A 144 -4.97 2.74 12.71
N ASP A 145 -4.89 2.83 14.03
CA ASP A 145 -5.40 1.81 14.94
C ASP A 145 -6.94 1.76 14.98
N GLY A 146 -7.48 0.74 15.65
CA GLY A 146 -8.92 0.54 15.72
C GLY A 146 -9.69 1.68 16.38
N PRO A 147 -9.26 2.21 17.53
CA PRO A 147 -9.89 3.38 18.14
C PRO A 147 -9.93 4.61 17.23
N THR A 148 -8.85 4.88 16.51
CA THR A 148 -8.78 5.99 15.55
C THR A 148 -9.76 5.78 14.39
N MET A 149 -9.83 4.56 13.84
CA MET A 149 -10.80 4.26 12.79
C MET A 149 -12.24 4.36 13.29
N ASP A 150 -12.55 3.89 14.48
CA ASP A 150 -13.89 4.05 15.08
C ASP A 150 -14.24 5.53 15.28
N ALA A 151 -13.28 6.35 15.68
CA ALA A 151 -13.46 7.80 15.80
C ALA A 151 -13.76 8.45 14.43
N LEU A 152 -13.11 8.00 13.35
CA LEU A 152 -13.39 8.47 11.98
C LEU A 152 -14.79 8.04 11.51
N LEU A 153 -15.16 6.78 11.69
CA LEU A 153 -16.50 6.29 11.35
C LEU A 153 -17.59 7.08 12.11
N LYS A 154 -17.34 7.34 13.40
CA LYS A 154 -18.25 8.16 14.22
C LYS A 154 -18.31 9.60 13.73
N LYS A 155 -17.16 10.23 13.47
CA LYS A 155 -17.06 11.62 13.00
C LYS A 155 -17.93 11.87 11.77
N TYR A 156 -17.87 10.95 10.81
CA TYR A 156 -18.53 11.12 9.51
C TYR A 156 -19.85 10.35 9.38
N ASP A 157 -20.31 9.70 10.44
CA ASP A 157 -21.53 8.87 10.46
C ASP A 157 -21.53 7.83 9.33
N VAL A 158 -20.46 7.03 9.26
CA VAL A 158 -20.26 6.00 8.22
C VAL A 158 -20.73 4.66 8.74
N ASP A 159 -21.57 3.98 7.95
CA ASP A 159 -21.82 2.54 8.10
C ASP A 159 -21.09 1.76 6.98
N PRO A 160 -19.89 1.24 7.26
CA PRO A 160 -19.08 0.61 6.24
C PRO A 160 -19.61 -0.72 5.71
N GLN A 161 -20.71 -1.23 6.27
CA GLN A 161 -21.41 -2.42 5.77
C GLN A 161 -22.52 -2.08 4.77
N ASN A 162 -23.12 -0.91 4.89
CA ASN A 162 -24.28 -0.50 4.12
C ASN A 162 -24.04 0.68 3.19
N ASP A 163 -23.11 1.57 3.52
CA ASP A 163 -22.79 2.76 2.73
C ASP A 163 -21.85 2.42 1.55
N MET A 164 -21.92 3.21 0.49
CA MET A 164 -20.89 3.30 -0.54
C MET A 164 -19.94 4.42 -0.17
N ILE A 165 -18.68 4.09 0.02
CA ILE A 165 -17.63 5.03 0.39
C ILE A 165 -16.75 5.27 -0.84
N VAL A 166 -16.62 6.52 -1.24
CA VAL A 166 -15.79 6.94 -2.38
C VAL A 166 -14.65 7.81 -1.85
N CYS A 167 -13.42 7.36 -1.99
CA CYS A 167 -12.24 8.18 -1.76
C CYS A 167 -11.98 9.01 -3.03
N ALA A 168 -11.81 10.32 -2.89
CA ALA A 168 -11.63 11.28 -3.98
C ALA A 168 -10.46 12.23 -3.69
N MET A 169 -9.85 12.76 -4.73
CA MET A 169 -8.69 13.65 -4.60
C MET A 169 -9.09 15.07 -4.15
N GLY A 170 -10.23 15.59 -4.65
CA GLY A 170 -10.46 17.01 -4.75
C GLY A 170 -9.63 17.61 -5.89
N THR A 171 -8.72 18.53 -5.65
CA THR A 171 -7.74 18.93 -6.68
C THR A 171 -6.88 17.74 -7.08
N GLY A 172 -6.84 17.42 -8.37
CA GLY A 172 -5.98 16.35 -8.89
C GLY A 172 -4.51 16.75 -8.83
N SER A 173 -3.74 15.90 -8.18
CA SER A 173 -2.30 15.96 -8.06
C SER A 173 -1.76 14.60 -7.64
N THR A 174 -0.46 14.38 -7.76
CA THR A 174 0.16 13.16 -7.26
C THR A 174 -0.04 13.01 -5.74
N GLY A 175 0.13 14.09 -4.96
CA GLY A 175 -0.07 14.07 -3.51
C GLY A 175 -1.50 13.70 -3.12
N ASN A 176 -2.49 14.21 -3.84
CA ASN A 176 -3.90 13.91 -3.56
C ASN A 176 -4.31 12.50 -4.02
N ALA A 177 -3.68 11.97 -5.08
CA ALA A 177 -3.84 10.56 -5.47
C ALA A 177 -3.26 9.62 -4.39
N MET A 178 -2.14 9.98 -3.77
CA MET A 178 -1.59 9.27 -2.61
C MET A 178 -2.55 9.30 -1.41
N ALA A 179 -3.10 10.48 -1.10
CA ALA A 179 -4.05 10.67 -0.01
C ALA A 179 -5.35 9.86 -0.23
N GLN A 180 -5.87 9.86 -1.45
CA GLN A 180 -6.98 9.02 -1.88
C GLN A 180 -6.70 7.53 -1.65
N GLY A 181 -5.50 7.08 -2.01
CA GLY A 181 -5.06 5.71 -1.78
C GLY A 181 -4.96 5.37 -0.28
N ARG A 182 -4.54 6.31 0.57
CA ARG A 182 -4.50 6.11 2.04
C ARG A 182 -5.90 5.93 2.64
N CYS A 183 -6.88 6.71 2.18
CA CYS A 183 -8.29 6.53 2.55
C CYS A 183 -8.76 5.11 2.21
N TRP A 184 -8.54 4.67 0.97
CA TRP A 184 -8.91 3.32 0.52
C TRP A 184 -8.19 2.24 1.34
N TYR A 185 -6.87 2.36 1.52
CA TYR A 185 -6.06 1.38 2.23
C TYR A 185 -6.50 1.19 3.67
N ALA A 186 -6.70 2.29 4.42
CA ALA A 186 -7.12 2.21 5.81
C ALA A 186 -8.49 1.53 5.95
N LEU A 187 -9.47 1.92 5.12
CA LEU A 187 -10.81 1.30 5.12
C LEU A 187 -10.73 -0.19 4.75
N ARG A 188 -9.97 -0.51 3.71
CA ARG A 188 -9.84 -1.89 3.23
C ARG A 188 -9.14 -2.78 4.24
N TYR A 189 -8.04 -2.30 4.85
CA TYR A 189 -7.30 -2.99 5.91
C TYR A 189 -8.22 -3.37 7.08
N TRP A 190 -9.09 -2.47 7.48
CA TRP A 190 -10.03 -2.70 8.59
C TRP A 190 -11.24 -3.57 8.22
N GLY A 191 -11.33 -4.05 6.99
CA GLY A 191 -12.30 -5.05 6.56
C GLY A 191 -13.54 -4.50 5.87
N VAL A 192 -13.52 -3.23 5.41
CA VAL A 192 -14.56 -2.72 4.51
C VAL A 192 -14.55 -3.55 3.23
N GLN A 193 -15.70 -4.08 2.84
CA GLN A 193 -15.78 -4.94 1.67
C GLN A 193 -15.55 -4.17 0.37
N ALA A 194 -15.01 -4.84 -0.64
CA ALA A 194 -14.76 -4.23 -1.95
C ALA A 194 -16.02 -3.57 -2.55
N LYS A 195 -17.19 -4.19 -2.38
CA LYS A 195 -18.47 -3.65 -2.89
C LYS A 195 -18.88 -2.30 -2.28
N ASN A 196 -18.38 -1.98 -1.09
CA ASN A 196 -18.69 -0.77 -0.34
C ASN A 196 -17.66 0.36 -0.54
N LEU A 197 -16.62 0.13 -1.35
CA LEU A 197 -15.46 1.02 -1.40
C LEU A 197 -15.03 1.30 -2.85
N ALA A 198 -14.86 2.58 -3.17
CA ALA A 198 -14.40 3.03 -4.47
C ALA A 198 -13.37 4.17 -4.38
N LEU A 199 -12.61 4.33 -5.45
CA LEU A 199 -11.73 5.49 -5.70
C LEU A 199 -12.25 6.22 -6.94
N LEU A 200 -12.49 7.51 -6.83
CA LEU A 200 -12.92 8.33 -7.97
C LEU A 200 -11.73 8.61 -8.89
N ASN A 201 -11.85 8.25 -10.15
CA ASN A 201 -10.75 8.38 -11.11
C ASN A 201 -10.62 9.81 -11.63
N GLY A 202 -9.55 10.50 -11.23
CA GLY A 202 -9.24 11.88 -11.62
C GLY A 202 -9.69 12.95 -10.63
N GLY A 203 -8.99 14.08 -10.64
CA GLY A 203 -9.29 15.23 -9.80
C GLY A 203 -10.40 16.12 -10.35
N ASN A 204 -11.00 16.96 -9.48
CA ASN A 204 -12.18 17.78 -9.79
C ASN A 204 -11.98 18.71 -10.99
N GLN A 205 -10.75 19.24 -11.21
CA GLN A 205 -10.48 20.10 -12.36
C GLN A 205 -10.65 19.39 -13.72
N TRP A 206 -10.50 18.09 -13.76
CA TRP A 206 -10.65 17.33 -14.99
C TRP A 206 -12.03 16.67 -15.10
N ILE A 207 -12.56 16.10 -14.02
CA ILE A 207 -13.86 15.43 -14.06
C ILE A 207 -15.03 16.40 -14.25
N ASN A 208 -14.85 17.70 -13.88
CA ASN A 208 -15.83 18.75 -14.14
C ASN A 208 -16.02 18.95 -15.66
N GLY A 209 -17.19 18.59 -16.16
CA GLY A 209 -17.49 18.55 -17.59
C GLY A 209 -16.94 17.33 -18.34
N ASN A 210 -16.17 16.46 -17.68
CA ASN A 210 -15.72 15.18 -18.21
C ASN A 210 -16.32 14.02 -17.40
N GLY A 211 -17.63 13.82 -17.58
CA GLY A 211 -18.39 12.76 -16.91
C GLY A 211 -19.14 13.19 -15.67
N LEU A 212 -18.70 14.23 -14.96
CA LEU A 212 -19.46 14.84 -13.86
C LEU A 212 -19.93 16.25 -14.27
N ASP A 213 -21.24 16.49 -14.27
CA ASP A 213 -21.81 17.78 -14.66
C ASP A 213 -21.35 18.90 -13.72
N ALA A 214 -21.12 20.12 -14.23
CA ALA A 214 -20.74 21.28 -13.43
C ALA A 214 -21.72 21.57 -12.29
N SER A 215 -23.01 21.30 -12.48
CA SER A 215 -24.04 21.44 -11.43
C SER A 215 -23.90 20.46 -10.27
N ARG A 216 -23.02 19.47 -10.40
CA ARG A 216 -22.67 18.47 -9.36
C ARG A 216 -21.55 18.93 -8.44
N PHE A 217 -21.15 20.18 -8.52
CA PHE A 217 -20.20 20.77 -7.60
C PHE A 217 -20.83 21.84 -6.72
N ALA A 218 -20.24 22.08 -5.55
CA ALA A 218 -20.68 23.08 -4.57
C ALA A 218 -19.47 23.72 -3.90
N ALA A 219 -19.63 24.95 -3.41
CA ALA A 219 -18.59 25.67 -2.68
C ALA A 219 -18.35 25.14 -1.26
N THR A 220 -19.26 24.30 -0.74
CA THR A 220 -19.19 23.77 0.63
C THR A 220 -19.40 22.27 0.68
N ALA A 221 -18.61 21.59 1.51
CA ALA A 221 -18.81 20.20 1.88
C ALA A 221 -19.95 20.03 2.90
N SER A 222 -20.31 18.78 3.20
CA SER A 222 -21.17 18.44 4.33
C SER A 222 -20.46 18.73 5.65
N ASN A 223 -21.22 19.12 6.68
CA ASN A 223 -20.72 19.15 8.05
C ASN A 223 -20.65 17.73 8.62
N ALA A 224 -19.53 17.40 9.26
CA ALA A 224 -19.37 16.12 9.92
C ALA A 224 -20.32 16.05 11.14
N PRO A 225 -21.25 15.08 11.19
CA PRO A 225 -22.31 15.07 12.20
C PRO A 225 -21.82 14.55 13.56
N ASN A 226 -20.75 13.78 13.59
CA ASN A 226 -20.17 13.15 14.80
C ASN A 226 -21.15 12.22 15.56
N THR A 227 -22.02 11.52 14.82
CA THR A 227 -23.12 10.70 15.35
C THR A 227 -23.04 9.22 15.02
N GLY A 228 -22.05 8.80 14.23
CA GLY A 228 -21.90 7.40 13.82
C GLY A 228 -21.80 6.45 15.01
N LEU A 229 -22.38 5.28 14.86
CA LEU A 229 -22.48 4.25 15.90
C LEU A 229 -21.75 2.95 15.53
N VAL A 230 -21.25 2.85 14.30
CA VAL A 230 -20.64 1.62 13.79
C VAL A 230 -19.13 1.63 14.12
N SER A 231 -18.63 0.47 14.57
CA SER A 231 -17.22 0.23 14.85
C SER A 231 -16.65 -0.74 13.81
N VAL A 232 -15.35 -0.62 13.50
CA VAL A 232 -14.62 -1.63 12.70
C VAL A 232 -14.66 -3.02 13.34
N LYS A 233 -14.96 -3.11 14.63
CA LYS A 233 -15.23 -4.37 15.32
C LYS A 233 -16.44 -5.12 14.75
N SER A 234 -17.39 -4.44 14.10
CA SER A 234 -18.55 -5.07 13.48
C SER A 234 -18.22 -5.78 12.15
N LEU A 235 -17.10 -5.43 11.52
CA LEU A 235 -16.68 -6.00 10.25
C LEU A 235 -16.05 -7.38 10.47
N LEU A 236 -16.54 -8.38 9.70
CA LEU A 236 -16.12 -9.77 9.88
C LEU A 236 -14.82 -10.10 9.14
N ASP A 237 -14.51 -9.41 8.04
CA ASP A 237 -13.30 -9.65 7.29
C ASP A 237 -12.06 -9.09 8.03
N ASP A 238 -11.05 -9.92 8.25
CA ASP A 238 -9.72 -9.53 8.67
C ASP A 238 -8.82 -9.42 7.43
N ASN A 239 -8.56 -8.20 7.02
CA ASN A 239 -7.72 -7.89 5.86
C ASN A 239 -6.30 -7.43 6.27
N THR A 240 -5.85 -7.74 7.47
CA THR A 240 -4.51 -7.34 7.95
C THR A 240 -3.39 -7.92 7.10
N SER A 241 -3.64 -8.99 6.36
CA SER A 241 -2.71 -9.54 5.35
C SER A 241 -2.40 -8.57 4.19
N LEU A 242 -3.20 -7.50 4.02
CA LEU A 242 -2.91 -6.42 3.08
C LEU A 242 -1.63 -5.66 3.46
N GLN A 243 -1.25 -5.67 4.74
CA GLN A 243 0.00 -5.11 5.21
C GLN A 243 1.11 -6.15 5.19
N ALA A 244 2.27 -5.79 4.66
CA ALA A 244 3.52 -6.49 4.88
C ALA A 244 4.30 -5.82 6.01
N THR A 245 4.99 -6.63 6.81
CA THR A 245 5.96 -6.19 7.82
C THR A 245 7.37 -6.19 7.26
N VAL A 246 8.32 -5.59 7.96
CA VAL A 246 9.75 -5.72 7.61
C VAL A 246 10.20 -7.17 7.62
N GLU A 247 9.66 -7.99 8.53
CA GLU A 247 9.94 -9.43 8.62
C GLU A 247 9.43 -10.17 7.37
N ASP A 248 8.21 -9.88 6.92
CA ASP A 248 7.67 -10.43 5.68
C ASP A 248 8.61 -10.13 4.50
N LEU A 249 9.08 -8.89 4.41
CA LEU A 249 9.95 -8.49 3.31
C LEU A 249 11.33 -9.17 3.41
N LEU A 250 11.93 -9.23 4.61
CA LEU A 250 13.19 -9.94 4.82
C LEU A 250 13.13 -11.43 4.42
N ASN A 251 11.96 -12.07 4.59
CA ASN A 251 11.76 -13.49 4.29
C ASN A 251 11.62 -13.77 2.78
N VAL A 252 11.29 -12.78 1.97
CA VAL A 252 11.09 -12.96 0.52
C VAL A 252 12.23 -12.40 -0.33
N LEU A 253 13.26 -11.80 0.29
CA LEU A 253 14.41 -11.29 -0.46
C LEU A 253 15.23 -12.42 -1.10
N PRO A 254 15.66 -12.28 -2.35
CA PRO A 254 16.58 -13.22 -2.98
C PRO A 254 17.97 -13.14 -2.38
N ALA A 255 18.81 -14.11 -2.70
CA ALA A 255 20.20 -14.15 -2.24
C ALA A 255 21.12 -13.12 -2.90
N ARG A 256 20.67 -12.47 -3.95
CA ARG A 256 21.39 -11.45 -4.73
C ARG A 256 20.44 -10.33 -5.12
N ASP A 257 20.99 -9.16 -5.44
CA ASP A 257 20.22 -8.01 -5.91
C ASP A 257 19.79 -8.16 -7.37
N GLN A 258 18.92 -9.11 -7.63
CA GLN A 258 18.31 -9.39 -8.92
C GLN A 258 16.91 -9.92 -8.72
N ASN A 259 15.96 -9.46 -9.52
CA ASN A 259 14.62 -10.04 -9.53
C ASN A 259 14.69 -11.50 -9.99
N VAL A 260 13.99 -12.40 -9.29
CA VAL A 260 13.90 -13.82 -9.64
C VAL A 260 12.51 -14.10 -10.21
N VAL A 261 12.44 -14.22 -11.53
CA VAL A 261 11.17 -14.46 -12.23
C VAL A 261 10.58 -15.82 -11.85
N GLY A 262 9.33 -15.82 -11.39
CA GLY A 262 8.58 -17.05 -11.10
C GLY A 262 8.86 -17.67 -9.73
N ASP A 263 9.44 -16.93 -8.80
CA ASP A 263 9.62 -17.37 -7.41
C ASP A 263 8.39 -17.10 -6.51
N GLY A 264 7.34 -16.51 -7.07
CA GLY A 264 6.11 -16.15 -6.36
C GLY A 264 6.13 -14.76 -5.73
N VAL A 265 7.13 -13.94 -6.05
CA VAL A 265 7.34 -12.63 -5.43
C VAL A 265 7.65 -11.56 -6.48
N MET A 266 7.00 -10.41 -6.34
CA MET A 266 7.38 -9.17 -7.01
C MET A 266 7.50 -8.08 -5.97
N ILE A 267 8.68 -7.52 -5.74
CA ILE A 267 8.87 -6.38 -4.85
C ILE A 267 8.94 -5.12 -5.72
N TRP A 268 8.10 -4.13 -5.44
CA TRP A 268 7.99 -2.93 -6.26
C TRP A 268 8.28 -1.65 -5.47
N ASP A 269 9.39 -0.99 -5.80
CA ASP A 269 9.73 0.35 -5.31
C ASP A 269 9.05 1.41 -6.17
N ALA A 270 8.16 2.19 -5.56
CA ALA A 270 7.42 3.25 -6.22
C ALA A 270 8.19 4.59 -6.29
N ARG A 271 9.42 4.66 -5.74
CA ARG A 271 10.24 5.87 -5.70
C ARG A 271 10.89 6.15 -7.04
N SER A 272 11.60 7.30 -7.13
CA SER A 272 12.40 7.63 -8.31
C SER A 272 13.61 6.69 -8.44
N THR A 273 14.11 6.55 -9.67
CA THR A 273 15.33 5.79 -9.97
C THR A 273 16.52 6.32 -9.17
N GLY A 274 16.61 7.64 -8.96
CA GLY A 274 17.68 8.22 -8.14
C GLY A 274 17.63 7.78 -6.67
N GLN A 275 16.46 7.65 -6.07
CA GLN A 275 16.30 7.13 -4.71
C GLN A 275 16.60 5.63 -4.64
N PHE A 276 16.12 4.86 -5.58
CA PHE A 276 16.36 3.44 -5.71
C PHE A 276 17.85 3.12 -5.85
N SER A 277 18.54 3.83 -6.73
CA SER A 277 19.95 3.64 -7.03
C SER A 277 20.91 4.41 -6.12
N ALA A 278 20.43 5.08 -5.09
CA ALA A 278 21.22 5.99 -4.24
C ALA A 278 22.01 7.03 -5.06
N GLY A 279 21.43 7.55 -6.12
CA GLY A 279 22.03 8.57 -6.99
C GLY A 279 22.95 8.01 -8.08
N GLU A 280 23.03 6.70 -8.26
CA GLU A 280 23.84 6.11 -9.33
C GLU A 280 23.16 6.16 -10.69
N ARG A 281 21.84 6.33 -10.71
CA ARG A 281 21.01 6.44 -11.92
C ARG A 281 19.94 7.51 -11.74
N LEU A 282 19.51 8.05 -12.87
CA LEU A 282 18.42 9.03 -12.94
C LEU A 282 17.28 8.47 -13.81
N GLU A 283 16.13 9.14 -13.78
CA GLU A 283 15.00 8.80 -14.63
C GLU A 283 15.35 9.00 -16.12
N PRO A 284 14.72 8.24 -17.03
CA PRO A 284 14.84 8.49 -18.48
C PRO A 284 14.48 9.93 -18.81
N GLY A 285 15.32 10.60 -19.59
CA GLY A 285 15.15 12.01 -19.96
C GLY A 285 15.66 13.01 -18.93
N GLU A 286 16.03 12.60 -17.72
CA GLU A 286 16.80 13.39 -16.78
C GLU A 286 18.29 13.22 -17.06
N ASN A 287 19.02 14.28 -17.36
CA ASN A 287 20.48 14.38 -17.54
C ASN A 287 21.24 13.04 -17.65
N SER A 288 20.97 12.30 -18.73
CA SER A 288 21.74 11.09 -19.09
C SER A 288 21.55 9.85 -18.23
N PHE A 289 20.29 9.45 -17.98
CA PHE A 289 19.97 8.11 -17.43
C PHE A 289 20.79 6.98 -18.12
N THR A 290 21.01 7.09 -19.43
CA THR A 290 21.82 6.14 -20.21
C THR A 290 23.32 6.36 -20.14
N ALA A 291 23.78 7.54 -19.72
CA ALA A 291 25.20 7.88 -19.72
C ALA A 291 25.93 7.53 -18.43
N CYS A 292 25.21 7.11 -17.39
CA CYS A 292 25.85 6.78 -16.13
C CYS A 292 26.55 5.40 -16.11
N GLY A 293 26.61 4.70 -17.20
CA GLY A 293 27.38 3.52 -17.61
C GLY A 293 28.17 2.70 -16.56
N GLY A 294 27.64 2.52 -15.34
CA GLY A 294 28.33 1.84 -14.24
C GLY A 294 29.06 2.77 -13.26
N THR A 295 29.17 4.07 -13.57
CA THR A 295 29.76 5.08 -12.70
C THR A 295 28.66 5.91 -12.01
N VAL A 296 29.02 6.48 -10.85
CA VAL A 296 28.13 7.37 -10.09
C VAL A 296 27.77 8.57 -10.95
N CYS A 297 26.46 8.75 -11.23
CA CYS A 297 25.97 9.98 -11.81
C CYS A 297 26.12 11.10 -10.80
N ALA A 298 26.74 12.21 -11.18
CA ALA A 298 26.56 13.44 -10.42
C ALA A 298 25.07 13.83 -10.51
N PRO A 299 24.35 14.05 -9.41
CA PRO A 299 22.99 14.53 -9.47
C PRO A 299 22.95 15.87 -10.21
N PRO A 300 21.83 16.21 -10.90
CA PRO A 300 21.65 17.53 -11.47
C PRO A 300 21.93 18.62 -10.44
N SER A 301 22.48 19.75 -10.87
CA SER A 301 22.74 20.89 -10.00
C SER A 301 21.48 21.26 -9.22
N GLY A 302 21.53 21.16 -7.88
CA GLY A 302 20.40 21.40 -6.98
C GLY A 302 19.62 20.16 -6.54
N TYR A 303 19.90 18.99 -7.08
CA TYR A 303 19.32 17.73 -6.62
C TYR A 303 20.16 17.16 -5.50
N ASP A 304 19.68 17.29 -4.29
CA ASP A 304 20.34 16.71 -3.11
C ASP A 304 19.41 15.65 -2.50
N TYR A 305 19.67 14.40 -2.84
CA TYR A 305 18.93 13.25 -2.31
C TYR A 305 18.97 13.20 -0.78
N MET A 306 19.98 13.77 -0.16
CA MET A 306 20.09 13.87 1.28
C MET A 306 19.13 14.91 1.86
N ARG A 307 18.91 16.03 1.16
CA ARG A 307 18.00 17.09 1.63
C ARG A 307 16.54 16.70 1.56
N THR A 308 16.15 15.92 0.58
CA THR A 308 14.75 15.48 0.40
C THR A 308 14.26 14.67 1.61
N PHE A 309 15.16 14.09 2.39
CA PHE A 309 14.83 13.21 3.53
C PHE A 309 15.44 13.64 4.87
N GLN A 310 15.98 14.85 4.96
CA GLN A 310 16.66 15.37 6.16
C GLN A 310 15.90 15.15 7.47
N ASN A 311 14.57 15.20 7.43
CA ASN A 311 13.74 15.08 8.62
C ASN A 311 13.26 13.67 8.91
N ASN A 312 13.45 12.71 7.97
CA ASN A 312 12.87 11.36 8.06
C ASN A 312 13.91 10.25 8.20
N GLY A 313 15.17 10.58 8.08
CA GLY A 313 16.25 9.68 8.42
C GLY A 313 16.41 8.46 7.53
N SER A 314 15.90 8.49 6.29
CA SER A 314 16.07 7.33 5.42
C SER A 314 17.33 7.43 4.58
N ARG A 315 17.98 6.30 4.39
CA ARG A 315 19.09 6.14 3.45
C ARG A 315 18.54 5.85 2.07
N GLN A 316 19.30 6.25 1.06
CA GLN A 316 19.03 5.89 -0.32
C GLN A 316 19.52 4.47 -0.61
N GLY A 317 18.92 3.83 -1.62
CA GLY A 317 19.13 2.42 -1.96
C GLY A 317 17.84 1.62 -1.86
N HIS A 318 17.91 0.31 -1.94
CA HIS A 318 16.74 -0.56 -1.96
C HIS A 318 17.03 -1.97 -1.39
N PRO A 319 16.02 -2.71 -0.95
CA PRO A 319 16.11 -4.13 -0.64
C PRO A 319 16.41 -4.96 -1.90
N TRP A 320 17.23 -6.00 -1.77
CA TRP A 320 17.61 -6.85 -2.89
C TRP A 320 16.41 -7.46 -3.62
N GLY A 321 16.54 -7.61 -4.93
CA GLY A 321 15.51 -8.20 -5.79
C GLY A 321 14.34 -7.29 -6.11
N THR A 322 14.40 -6.04 -5.67
CA THR A 322 13.33 -5.07 -5.95
C THR A 322 13.34 -4.62 -7.40
N LEU A 323 12.16 -4.54 -7.97
CA LEU A 323 11.89 -3.85 -9.23
C LEU A 323 11.48 -2.41 -8.97
N GLN A 324 12.02 -1.47 -9.71
CA GLN A 324 11.67 -0.06 -9.57
C GLN A 324 10.94 0.44 -10.82
N LEU A 325 9.84 1.12 -10.60
CA LEU A 325 9.18 2.00 -11.56
C LEU A 325 8.42 3.07 -10.78
N GLN A 326 8.69 4.33 -11.12
CA GLN A 326 8.12 5.47 -10.42
C GLN A 326 6.58 5.49 -10.50
N PHE A 327 5.94 5.72 -9.35
CA PHE A 327 4.48 5.76 -9.19
C PHE A 327 3.74 6.67 -10.18
N THR A 328 4.38 7.75 -10.65
CA THR A 328 3.81 8.70 -11.60
C THR A 328 3.47 8.06 -12.94
N ARG A 329 4.12 6.93 -13.28
CA ARG A 329 3.84 6.20 -14.51
C ARG A 329 2.45 5.55 -14.54
N MET A 330 1.81 5.39 -13.37
CA MET A 330 0.46 4.87 -13.25
C MET A 330 -0.63 5.91 -13.53
N LEU A 331 -0.27 7.20 -13.54
CA LEU A 331 -1.22 8.31 -13.62
C LEU A 331 -1.08 9.10 -14.94
N ASP A 332 -2.17 9.70 -15.37
CA ASP A 332 -2.23 10.65 -16.50
C ASP A 332 -2.43 12.07 -15.95
N SER A 333 -1.35 12.86 -15.91
CA SER A 333 -1.40 14.25 -15.42
C SER A 333 -2.30 15.16 -16.25
N THR A 334 -2.51 14.84 -17.54
CA THR A 334 -3.40 15.61 -18.42
C THR A 334 -4.87 15.35 -18.16
N LYS A 335 -5.17 14.25 -17.44
CA LYS A 335 -6.52 13.86 -17.03
C LYS A 335 -6.73 13.99 -15.52
N GLY A 336 -6.21 15.07 -14.92
CA GLY A 336 -6.35 15.33 -13.50
C GLY A 336 -5.77 14.22 -12.62
N TYR A 337 -4.69 13.60 -13.05
CA TYR A 337 -4.02 12.46 -12.38
C TYR A 337 -4.92 11.22 -12.24
N ALA A 338 -5.81 11.01 -13.21
CA ALA A 338 -6.52 9.75 -13.33
C ALA A 338 -5.56 8.58 -13.58
N TYR A 339 -5.92 7.38 -13.12
CA TYR A 339 -5.16 6.19 -13.50
C TYR A 339 -5.22 5.99 -15.00
N LYS A 340 -4.10 5.59 -15.58
CA LYS A 340 -3.97 5.20 -16.99
C LYS A 340 -4.85 3.99 -17.30
N PRO A 341 -5.16 3.74 -18.57
CA PRO A 341 -5.88 2.54 -19.00
C PRO A 341 -5.23 1.27 -18.46
N LYS A 342 -6.04 0.30 -18.07
CA LYS A 342 -5.59 -0.98 -17.51
C LYS A 342 -4.53 -1.67 -18.39
N ALA A 343 -4.65 -1.57 -19.70
CA ALA A 343 -3.69 -2.16 -20.65
C ALA A 343 -2.29 -1.54 -20.55
N GLU A 344 -2.19 -0.22 -20.34
CA GLU A 344 -0.88 0.44 -20.13
C GLU A 344 -0.25 0.02 -18.81
N ILE A 345 -1.05 -0.05 -17.74
CA ILE A 345 -0.59 -0.51 -16.42
C ILE A 345 -0.12 -1.97 -16.53
N ALA A 346 -0.86 -2.82 -17.24
CA ALA A 346 -0.49 -4.21 -17.48
C ALA A 346 0.84 -4.33 -18.23
N ALA A 347 1.09 -3.48 -19.23
CA ALA A 347 2.34 -3.44 -19.96
C ALA A 347 3.52 -3.13 -19.02
N TYR A 348 3.42 -2.07 -18.21
CA TYR A 348 4.45 -1.77 -17.20
C TYR A 348 4.68 -2.93 -16.23
N MET A 349 3.61 -3.49 -15.67
CA MET A 349 3.75 -4.58 -14.71
C MET A 349 4.32 -5.86 -15.32
N SER A 350 4.18 -6.06 -16.63
CA SER A 350 4.87 -7.16 -17.34
C SER A 350 6.37 -6.94 -17.52
N GLY A 351 6.87 -5.72 -17.29
CA GLY A 351 8.26 -5.32 -17.56
C GLY A 351 8.47 -4.65 -18.92
N ALA A 352 7.40 -4.41 -19.69
CA ALA A 352 7.53 -3.70 -20.97
C ALA A 352 7.87 -2.22 -20.76
N ALA A 353 8.70 -1.68 -21.66
CA ALA A 353 9.01 -0.26 -21.71
C ALA A 353 7.95 0.51 -22.48
N ASP A 354 7.66 1.75 -22.05
CA ASP A 354 6.89 2.70 -22.88
C ASP A 354 7.76 3.37 -23.95
N SER A 355 7.13 4.20 -24.78
CA SER A 355 7.82 4.91 -25.86
C SER A 355 8.87 5.92 -25.39
N ALA A 356 8.83 6.33 -24.11
CA ALA A 356 9.82 7.22 -23.51
C ALA A 356 10.94 6.47 -22.78
N GLY A 357 10.91 5.13 -22.75
CA GLY A 357 11.92 4.28 -22.14
C GLY A 357 11.70 3.97 -20.68
N TYR A 358 10.54 4.32 -20.08
CA TYR A 358 10.20 3.93 -18.72
C TYR A 358 9.75 2.48 -18.67
N ALA A 359 10.38 1.71 -17.82
CA ALA A 359 10.12 0.30 -17.59
C ALA A 359 10.47 -0.07 -16.15
N LEU A 360 10.06 -1.26 -15.69
CA LEU A 360 10.62 -1.86 -14.50
C LEU A 360 12.13 -2.09 -14.69
N ILE A 361 12.93 -1.67 -13.72
CA ILE A 361 14.38 -1.95 -13.64
C ILE A 361 14.68 -2.71 -12.36
N ASP A 362 15.70 -3.55 -12.37
CA ASP A 362 16.21 -4.26 -11.19
C ASP A 362 17.52 -3.64 -10.65
N GLY A 363 18.21 -4.32 -9.73
CA GLY A 363 19.49 -3.89 -9.17
C GLY A 363 20.63 -3.71 -10.18
N SER A 364 20.47 -4.21 -11.41
CA SER A 364 21.40 -3.91 -12.52
C SER A 364 21.17 -2.54 -13.16
N TYR A 365 20.08 -1.87 -12.77
CA TYR A 365 19.62 -0.59 -13.32
C TYR A 365 19.29 -0.64 -14.82
N GLN A 366 18.90 -1.81 -15.30
CA GLN A 366 18.49 -2.01 -16.70
C GLN A 366 17.01 -2.43 -16.74
N PRO A 367 16.27 -2.06 -17.81
CA PRO A 367 14.94 -2.60 -18.04
C PRO A 367 14.95 -4.13 -18.02
N VAL A 368 14.07 -4.72 -17.23
CA VAL A 368 13.98 -6.18 -17.12
C VAL A 368 13.38 -6.84 -18.36
N GLY A 369 12.62 -6.08 -19.15
CA GLY A 369 11.98 -6.55 -20.37
C GLY A 369 10.60 -7.19 -20.12
N ALA A 370 9.80 -7.24 -21.17
CA ALA A 370 8.47 -7.83 -21.14
C ALA A 370 8.54 -9.32 -20.74
N GLY A 371 7.69 -9.71 -19.81
CA GLY A 371 7.66 -11.06 -19.24
C GLY A 371 8.61 -11.30 -18.07
N ALA A 372 9.37 -10.27 -17.63
CA ALA A 372 10.24 -10.37 -16.45
C ALA A 372 9.76 -9.50 -15.25
N GLY A 373 8.59 -8.89 -15.38
CA GLY A 373 7.88 -8.28 -14.25
C GLY A 373 7.00 -9.30 -13.52
N TYR A 374 5.76 -8.89 -13.20
CA TYR A 374 4.77 -9.73 -12.54
C TYR A 374 4.52 -11.05 -13.29
N GLN A 375 4.49 -12.14 -12.55
CA GLN A 375 4.09 -13.47 -13.02
C GLN A 375 2.80 -13.93 -12.33
N PRO A 376 1.94 -14.72 -13.01
CA PRO A 376 0.80 -15.34 -12.37
C PRO A 376 1.23 -16.17 -11.16
N GLY A 377 0.65 -15.87 -10.00
CA GLY A 377 1.01 -16.50 -8.73
C GLY A 377 1.93 -15.66 -7.83
N ASP A 378 2.50 -14.57 -8.34
CA ASP A 378 3.28 -13.66 -7.51
C ASP A 378 2.40 -12.92 -6.51
N THR A 379 2.94 -12.68 -5.32
CA THR A 379 2.47 -11.63 -4.41
C THR A 379 3.30 -10.38 -4.63
N VAL A 380 2.63 -9.26 -4.91
CA VAL A 380 3.28 -7.97 -5.12
C VAL A 380 3.47 -7.25 -3.78
N TYR A 381 4.70 -6.97 -3.42
CA TYR A 381 5.06 -6.17 -2.25
C TYR A 381 5.38 -4.75 -2.69
N VAL A 382 4.52 -3.79 -2.32
CA VAL A 382 4.71 -2.40 -2.74
C VAL A 382 5.23 -1.54 -1.59
N TYR A 383 6.20 -0.69 -1.86
CA TYR A 383 6.70 0.27 -0.90
C TYR A 383 7.20 1.56 -1.57
N CYS A 384 7.46 2.59 -0.77
CA CYS A 384 8.19 3.77 -1.17
C CYS A 384 9.02 4.29 0.01
N GLU A 385 9.03 5.58 0.27
CA GLU A 385 9.69 6.16 1.44
C GLU A 385 8.87 6.00 2.72
N THR A 386 7.55 6.31 2.65
CA THR A 386 6.58 6.30 3.76
C THR A 386 5.24 5.68 3.35
N THR A 387 5.23 4.88 2.32
CA THR A 387 4.10 4.18 1.69
C THR A 387 3.01 5.10 1.10
N PHE A 388 3.20 6.42 1.03
CA PHE A 388 2.27 7.30 0.32
C PHE A 388 2.31 7.09 -1.19
N ARG A 389 3.48 7.16 -1.83
CA ARG A 389 3.63 6.91 -3.28
C ARG A 389 3.23 5.48 -3.65
N ALA A 390 3.54 4.52 -2.77
CA ALA A 390 3.15 3.12 -2.95
C ALA A 390 1.63 2.89 -2.86
N MET A 391 0.84 3.83 -2.35
CA MET A 391 -0.62 3.73 -2.48
C MET A 391 -1.06 3.74 -3.94
N ILE A 392 -0.40 4.51 -4.80
CA ILE A 392 -0.74 4.57 -6.23
C ILE A 392 -0.38 3.25 -6.92
N THR A 393 0.82 2.73 -6.70
CA THR A 393 1.26 1.46 -7.30
C THR A 393 0.49 0.27 -6.72
N GLY A 394 0.19 0.30 -5.43
CA GLY A 394 -0.60 -0.73 -4.78
C GLY A 394 -2.06 -0.77 -5.23
N VAL A 395 -2.70 0.40 -5.45
CA VAL A 395 -4.03 0.46 -6.07
C VAL A 395 -3.98 -0.04 -7.52
N ALA A 396 -2.95 0.33 -8.29
CA ALA A 396 -2.76 -0.20 -9.63
C ALA A 396 -2.67 -1.73 -9.63
N SER A 397 -1.91 -2.31 -8.71
CA SER A 397 -1.76 -3.76 -8.55
C SER A 397 -3.04 -4.43 -8.00
N ALA A 398 -3.49 -4.02 -6.81
CA ALA A 398 -4.56 -4.72 -6.08
C ALA A 398 -5.97 -4.45 -6.61
N VAL A 399 -6.23 -3.24 -7.16
CA VAL A 399 -7.59 -2.79 -7.52
C VAL A 399 -7.80 -2.74 -9.03
N ILE A 400 -6.77 -2.39 -9.80
CA ILE A 400 -6.90 -2.34 -11.26
C ILE A 400 -6.56 -3.70 -11.86
N MET A 401 -5.40 -4.24 -11.52
CA MET A 401 -4.94 -5.50 -12.09
C MET A 401 -5.55 -6.73 -11.42
N GLY A 402 -5.89 -6.64 -10.13
CA GLY A 402 -6.40 -7.76 -9.36
C GLY A 402 -5.31 -8.72 -8.89
N TYR A 403 -4.09 -8.21 -8.71
CA TYR A 403 -2.97 -9.03 -8.25
C TYR A 403 -2.91 -9.12 -6.72
N PRO A 404 -2.55 -10.27 -6.15
CA PRO A 404 -2.27 -10.38 -4.73
C PRO A 404 -1.24 -9.34 -4.33
N THR A 405 -1.61 -8.40 -3.45
CA THR A 405 -0.75 -7.25 -3.13
C THR A 405 -0.67 -7.05 -1.62
N ARG A 406 0.54 -6.79 -1.13
CA ARG A 406 0.83 -6.41 0.25
C ARG A 406 1.57 -5.07 0.28
N PHE A 407 1.15 -4.19 1.15
CA PHE A 407 1.77 -2.88 1.33
C PHE A 407 2.79 -2.96 2.47
N TYR A 408 4.07 -2.79 2.16
CA TYR A 408 5.08 -2.65 3.20
C TYR A 408 4.97 -1.25 3.82
N ASP A 409 4.08 -1.13 4.80
CA ASP A 409 3.64 0.16 5.37
C ASP A 409 4.74 0.86 6.19
N GLY A 410 5.70 0.11 6.74
CA GLY A 410 6.90 0.64 7.36
C GLY A 410 7.86 1.33 6.38
N ALA A 411 7.88 0.88 5.13
CA ALA A 411 8.60 1.47 4.01
C ALA A 411 10.11 1.67 4.24
N MET A 412 10.79 2.46 3.40
CA MET A 412 12.22 2.71 3.54
C MET A 412 12.57 3.48 4.80
N VAL A 413 11.64 4.21 5.37
CA VAL A 413 11.82 4.88 6.66
C VAL A 413 12.04 3.88 7.79
N GLU A 414 11.30 2.77 7.80
CA GLU A 414 11.52 1.67 8.72
C GLU A 414 12.77 0.88 8.34
N TRP A 415 12.86 0.43 7.10
CA TRP A 415 13.96 -0.37 6.58
C TRP A 415 15.33 0.25 6.88
N SER A 416 15.51 1.52 6.49
CA SER A 416 16.77 2.23 6.69
C SER A 416 17.09 2.50 8.15
N SER A 417 16.07 2.61 9.01
CA SER A 417 16.27 2.77 10.46
C SER A 417 16.69 1.47 11.14
N LEU A 418 16.44 0.33 10.51
CA LEU A 418 16.86 -1.00 10.94
C LEU A 418 18.16 -1.46 10.27
N SER A 419 18.88 -0.57 9.62
CA SER A 419 20.18 -0.81 9.05
C SER A 419 21.31 -0.41 9.99
N HIS A 420 22.54 -0.59 9.53
CA HIS A 420 23.74 -0.14 10.22
C HIS A 420 23.87 1.38 10.17
N LEU A 421 23.07 2.08 10.99
CA LEU A 421 23.22 3.51 11.22
C LEU A 421 24.12 3.72 12.43
N PRO A 422 25.23 4.47 12.33
CA PRO A 422 26.00 4.84 13.50
C PRO A 422 25.26 5.92 14.31
N ASP A 423 25.43 5.88 15.63
CA ASP A 423 25.11 6.99 16.52
C ASP A 423 26.15 8.14 16.36
N ALA A 424 26.03 9.18 17.17
CA ALA A 424 26.92 10.33 17.14
C ALA A 424 28.41 9.95 17.44
N THR A 425 28.67 8.78 18.02
CA THR A 425 30.02 8.29 18.33
C THR A 425 30.58 7.37 17.25
N GLY A 426 29.82 7.04 16.22
CA GLY A 426 30.17 6.09 15.18
C GLY A 426 29.85 4.63 15.53
N THR A 427 29.18 4.39 16.67
CA THR A 427 28.78 3.05 17.08
C THR A 427 27.47 2.66 16.37
N PRO A 428 27.35 1.43 15.80
CA PRO A 428 26.10 0.97 15.21
C PRO A 428 24.96 0.98 16.23
N ILE A 429 23.80 1.55 15.85
CA ILE A 429 22.60 1.60 16.70
C ILE A 429 22.09 0.18 16.98
N LEU A 430 22.09 -0.67 15.94
CA LEU A 430 21.74 -2.08 16.10
C LEU A 430 23.02 -2.93 16.25
N PRO A 431 23.07 -3.83 17.24
CA PRO A 431 24.21 -4.73 17.39
C PRO A 431 24.32 -5.70 16.21
N ALA A 432 25.53 -6.23 15.98
CA ALA A 432 25.82 -7.09 14.82
C ALA A 432 24.94 -8.36 14.74
N ASN A 433 24.46 -8.85 15.88
CA ASN A 433 23.58 -10.03 15.97
C ASN A 433 22.08 -9.68 16.00
N SER A 434 21.70 -8.42 15.79
CA SER A 434 20.30 -8.06 15.69
C SER A 434 19.66 -8.67 14.45
N PRO A 435 18.45 -9.29 14.56
CA PRO A 435 17.73 -9.80 13.40
C PRO A 435 17.28 -8.69 12.44
N TRP A 436 17.31 -7.43 12.88
CA TRP A 436 16.85 -6.26 12.15
C TRP A 436 17.95 -5.51 11.40
N ARG A 437 19.10 -6.12 11.22
CA ARG A 437 20.20 -5.57 10.40
C ARG A 437 19.86 -5.69 8.91
N THR A 438 19.04 -4.77 8.42
CA THR A 438 18.56 -4.74 7.02
C THR A 438 19.63 -4.36 6.02
N ASP A 439 20.75 -3.76 6.45
CA ASP A 439 21.92 -3.44 5.63
C ASP A 439 22.61 -4.68 5.03
N VAL A 440 22.39 -5.86 5.63
CA VAL A 440 23.00 -7.11 5.15
C VAL A 440 22.32 -7.64 3.87
N LYS A 441 21.07 -7.21 3.62
CA LYS A 441 20.22 -7.68 2.51
C LYS A 441 19.67 -6.52 1.68
N SER A 442 20.45 -5.46 1.52
CA SER A 442 20.05 -4.33 0.69
C SER A 442 21.26 -3.63 0.08
N PHE A 443 20.99 -2.92 -1.01
CA PHE A 443 21.94 -1.96 -1.55
C PHE A 443 21.80 -0.65 -0.77
N PHE A 444 22.91 -0.20 -0.18
CA PHE A 444 23.04 1.12 0.41
C PHE A 444 24.25 1.84 -0.14
N ARG A 445 24.06 3.12 -0.46
CA ARG A 445 25.18 4.02 -0.57
C ARG A 445 25.29 4.81 0.72
N GLN A 446 26.39 4.65 1.44
CA GLN A 446 26.67 5.48 2.60
C GLN A 446 26.99 6.89 2.09
N ALA A 447 26.09 7.85 2.35
CA ALA A 447 26.40 9.24 2.08
C ALA A 447 27.58 9.68 2.97
N ALA A 448 28.44 10.55 2.45
CA ALA A 448 29.57 11.11 3.18
C ALA A 448 29.17 11.87 4.46
N SER A 449 27.88 12.19 4.63
CA SER A 449 27.31 12.86 5.80
C SER A 449 26.18 12.03 6.43
N ALA A 450 26.45 10.77 6.78
CA ALA A 450 25.52 9.91 7.51
C ALA A 450 25.04 10.51 8.84
N THR A 451 25.73 11.52 9.36
CA THR A 451 25.38 12.29 10.56
C THR A 451 24.13 13.17 10.41
N SER A 452 23.61 13.38 9.19
CA SER A 452 22.39 14.17 8.96
C SER A 452 21.12 13.31 8.88
N VAL A 453 21.24 12.00 8.93
CA VAL A 453 20.10 11.08 8.93
C VAL A 453 19.55 11.00 10.34
N ALA A 454 18.32 11.50 10.55
CA ALA A 454 17.67 11.41 11.86
C ALA A 454 17.55 9.93 12.26
N THR A 455 18.11 9.60 13.40
CA THR A 455 17.95 8.26 13.99
C THR A 455 16.58 8.11 14.57
N ARG A 456 15.94 6.97 14.36
CA ARG A 456 14.69 6.62 15.03
C ARG A 456 15.00 5.90 16.33
N THR A 457 14.10 6.05 17.30
CA THR A 457 14.22 5.31 18.54
C THR A 457 13.94 3.83 18.28
N ILE A 458 14.94 2.98 18.50
CA ILE A 458 14.76 1.53 18.55
C ILE A 458 14.19 1.18 19.93
N ILE A 459 13.00 0.60 19.95
CA ILE A 459 12.28 0.24 21.18
C ILE A 459 12.85 -1.07 21.75
N ASN A 460 12.99 -2.08 20.88
CA ASN A 460 13.53 -3.39 21.26
C ASN A 460 14.34 -4.01 20.12
N PRO A 461 15.68 -3.86 20.12
CA PRO A 461 16.54 -4.40 19.07
C PRO A 461 16.59 -5.94 19.04
N TYR A 462 16.11 -6.60 20.07
CA TYR A 462 16.08 -8.05 20.23
C TYR A 462 14.68 -8.65 20.10
N ALA A 463 13.65 -7.86 19.73
CA ALA A 463 12.35 -8.39 19.40
C ALA A 463 12.47 -9.46 18.31
N THR A 464 11.69 -10.52 18.41
CA THR A 464 11.71 -11.61 17.41
C THR A 464 10.78 -11.36 16.24
N HIS A 465 9.79 -10.47 16.43
CA HIS A 465 8.77 -10.15 15.44
C HIS A 465 8.54 -8.64 15.33
N ALA A 466 8.23 -8.17 14.13
CA ALA A 466 7.90 -6.78 13.81
C ALA A 466 6.43 -6.64 13.34
N ASN A 467 5.52 -7.40 13.94
CA ASN A 467 4.12 -7.52 13.51
C ASN A 467 3.10 -6.92 14.50
N GLN A 468 3.56 -6.11 15.46
CA GLN A 468 2.69 -5.58 16.52
C GLN A 468 1.48 -4.82 15.96
N VAL A 469 1.63 -4.06 14.88
CA VAL A 469 0.53 -3.32 14.24
C VAL A 469 -0.60 -4.27 13.82
N ILE A 470 -0.25 -5.41 13.22
CA ILE A 470 -1.19 -6.44 12.78
C ILE A 470 -1.87 -7.09 13.98
N LEU A 471 -1.08 -7.50 14.98
CA LEU A 471 -1.59 -8.15 16.19
C LEU A 471 -2.55 -7.25 16.98
N GLU A 472 -2.23 -5.96 17.11
CA GLU A 472 -3.11 -4.97 17.74
C GLU A 472 -4.42 -4.82 16.96
N GLY A 473 -4.36 -4.76 15.62
CA GLY A 473 -5.54 -4.69 14.76
C GLY A 473 -6.44 -5.90 14.94
N GLN A 474 -5.88 -7.10 14.92
CA GLN A 474 -6.60 -8.36 15.11
C GLN A 474 -7.21 -8.45 16.51
N SER A 475 -6.44 -8.11 17.55
CA SER A 475 -6.89 -8.08 18.95
C SER A 475 -8.06 -7.11 19.13
N TYR A 476 -7.97 -5.92 18.55
CA TYR A 476 -9.04 -4.93 18.60
C TYR A 476 -10.34 -5.44 17.97
N LYS A 477 -10.26 -6.07 16.79
CA LYS A 477 -11.42 -6.68 16.11
C LYS A 477 -12.08 -7.79 16.92
N GLN A 478 -11.29 -8.56 17.67
CA GLN A 478 -11.80 -9.62 18.56
C GLN A 478 -12.45 -9.10 19.84
N GLY A 479 -12.37 -7.79 20.10
CA GLY A 479 -12.90 -7.17 21.32
C GLY A 479 -11.95 -7.21 22.52
N ASN A 480 -10.72 -7.75 22.37
CA ASN A 480 -9.78 -7.99 23.46
C ASN A 480 -8.85 -6.80 23.75
N GLY A 481 -8.92 -5.69 23.01
CA GLY A 481 -7.98 -4.58 23.10
C GLY A 481 -8.66 -3.23 23.40
N GLY A 482 -8.40 -2.68 24.58
CA GLY A 482 -8.34 -1.23 24.74
C GLY A 482 -6.99 -0.78 24.17
N GLY A 483 -6.99 0.14 23.19
CA GLY A 483 -5.76 0.59 22.57
C GLY A 483 -4.74 1.08 23.59
N SER A 484 -3.50 0.70 23.45
CA SER A 484 -2.39 1.31 24.18
C SER A 484 -2.23 2.74 23.66
N GLY A 485 -2.90 3.70 24.32
CA GLY A 485 -2.75 5.12 24.07
C GLY A 485 -1.31 5.55 24.31
N GLY A 486 -0.54 5.73 23.27
CA GLY A 486 0.85 6.14 23.30
C GLY A 486 1.31 6.74 21.97
N GLY A 487 0.44 7.46 21.28
CA GLY A 487 0.81 8.19 20.06
C GLY A 487 0.69 9.69 20.28
N GLY A 488 1.80 10.35 20.59
CA GLY A 488 1.88 11.80 20.44
C GLY A 488 1.56 12.16 19.00
N THR A 489 0.61 13.08 18.79
CA THR A 489 0.29 13.66 17.49
C THR A 489 1.49 14.48 17.01
N VAL A 490 2.37 13.85 16.26
CA VAL A 490 3.30 14.57 15.39
C VAL A 490 2.62 14.60 14.03
N THR A 491 2.16 15.78 13.63
CA THR A 491 1.63 15.99 12.28
C THR A 491 2.76 15.69 11.29
N PRO A 492 2.70 14.63 10.51
CA PRO A 492 3.73 14.39 9.50
C PRO A 492 3.57 15.45 8.42
N GLY A 493 4.53 16.34 8.27
CA GLY A 493 4.69 17.06 7.01
C GLY A 493 4.77 16.03 5.89
N ASN A 494 4.19 16.33 4.73
CA ASN A 494 4.29 15.45 3.55
C ASN A 494 5.78 15.23 3.23
N PRO A 495 6.38 14.08 3.56
CA PRO A 495 7.81 13.86 3.40
C PRO A 495 8.19 13.47 1.97
N CYS A 496 7.18 13.34 1.11
CA CYS A 496 7.35 12.88 -0.26
C CYS A 496 7.30 14.02 -1.27
N GLY A 497 7.79 15.23 -0.95
CA GLY A 497 7.77 16.40 -1.81
C GLY A 497 7.38 16.09 -3.26
N GLY A 498 6.14 16.43 -3.63
CA GLY A 498 5.60 16.26 -4.97
C GLY A 498 5.36 17.60 -5.59
#